data_c2a9f181af20ae4d0284ec032b151a1d
#
_entry.id   c2a9f181af20ae4d0284ec032b151a1d
#
_cell.length_a   1.000
_cell.length_b   1.000
_cell.length_c   1.000
_cell.angle_alpha   90.00
_cell.angle_beta   90.00
_cell.angle_gamma   90.00
#
_symmetry.space_group_name_H-M   'P 1'
#
loop_
_entity.id
_entity.type
_entity.pdbx_description
1 polymer ?
#
loop_
_entity_poly.entity_id
_entity_poly.type
_entity_poly.pdbx_seq_one_letter_code
_entity_poly.pdbx_strand_id
1 'polypeptide(L)'
;MSAKLRSPEYLVALVCIAQVFVQIGASFWPALLPGMIALWQLSNSEAGWITAIFFGAYMVSVPVLVTLTDRFDTRTIYLIGVALTVSGHLLFSIIADGFWSALFARALTGVGWAGTYMTGLKLLADQVEGKLMSRATAGHAASIGISGALSFACADLIANLAGWRAAFLAAAASAALAWLLVALAFPRHSRAKAPEPSRHALFDFRPVFRNRSAMAYALTYCIHTFEFHAVRGWGVVFLAFVASATGGAEFFLSPPLALTALGLIATATSVMGNEAAIRFGRRRLIAFALIASAICAGLLGIFGPASYLFSVALLLLYGGFISLDSASLTAGSAGSAAPQRRGATLAVHSMLGYAGGFLGPLVVGWILDLAGGKSSASWALAYLTVASFTLMALILFSLMRPQELTGDRGGQKL
;
A
#
# COMPACT_ATOMS: atom_id res chain seq x y z
N MET A 1 -22.51 -28.66 9.76
CA MET A 1 -21.79 -27.86 8.77
C MET A 1 -20.97 -28.81 7.92
N SER A 2 -21.26 -28.93 6.61
CA SER A 2 -20.75 -30.00 5.74
C SER A 2 -19.23 -29.94 5.53
N ALA A 3 -18.61 -31.11 5.21
CA ALA A 3 -17.17 -31.23 4.94
C ALA A 3 -16.64 -30.28 3.85
N LYS A 4 -17.49 -29.82 2.91
CA LYS A 4 -17.17 -28.82 1.89
C LYS A 4 -16.77 -27.45 2.46
N LEU A 5 -17.27 -27.06 3.64
CA LEU A 5 -16.97 -25.79 4.30
C LEU A 5 -15.61 -25.76 5.01
N ARG A 6 -14.81 -26.82 4.89
CA ARG A 6 -13.46 -26.93 5.50
C ARG A 6 -12.39 -27.26 4.49
N SER A 7 -12.68 -27.22 3.18
CA SER A 7 -11.63 -27.47 2.19
C SER A 7 -10.61 -26.30 2.21
N PRO A 8 -9.32 -26.59 1.98
CA PRO A 8 -8.29 -25.56 1.92
C PRO A 8 -8.60 -24.46 0.90
N GLU A 9 -9.17 -24.81 -0.25
CA GLU A 9 -9.56 -23.84 -1.29
C GLU A 9 -10.67 -22.90 -0.80
N TYR A 10 -11.64 -23.41 -0.04
CA TYR A 10 -12.67 -22.58 0.57
C TYR A 10 -12.08 -21.60 1.57
N LEU A 11 -11.13 -22.04 2.41
CA LEU A 11 -10.46 -21.16 3.38
C LEU A 11 -9.65 -20.06 2.68
N VAL A 12 -8.98 -20.38 1.56
CA VAL A 12 -8.27 -19.40 0.73
C VAL A 12 -9.26 -18.35 0.20
N ALA A 13 -10.35 -18.79 -0.43
CA ALA A 13 -11.36 -17.89 -0.97
C ALA A 13 -11.97 -17.00 0.14
N LEU A 14 -12.27 -17.59 1.30
CA LEU A 14 -12.84 -16.88 2.46
C LEU A 14 -11.90 -15.76 2.94
N VAL A 15 -10.60 -16.03 3.12
CA VAL A 15 -9.64 -15.03 3.58
C VAL A 15 -9.41 -13.95 2.52
N CYS A 16 -9.34 -14.31 1.22
CA CYS A 16 -9.22 -13.33 0.14
C CYS A 16 -10.45 -12.41 0.07
N ILE A 17 -11.66 -12.95 0.20
CA ILE A 17 -12.91 -12.17 0.23
C ILE A 17 -12.96 -11.28 1.48
N ALA A 18 -12.63 -11.82 2.65
CA ALA A 18 -12.56 -11.04 3.88
C ALA A 18 -11.54 -9.91 3.77
N GLN A 19 -10.40 -10.15 3.08
CA GLN A 19 -9.39 -9.11 2.84
C GLN A 19 -9.91 -7.99 1.93
N VAL A 20 -10.71 -8.30 0.91
CA VAL A 20 -11.37 -7.27 0.10
C VAL A 20 -12.30 -6.41 0.96
N PHE A 21 -13.15 -7.03 1.77
CA PHE A 21 -14.10 -6.31 2.61
C PHE A 21 -13.43 -5.45 3.68
N VAL A 22 -12.35 -5.93 4.30
CA VAL A 22 -11.65 -5.16 5.33
C VAL A 22 -10.87 -3.99 4.73
N GLN A 23 -10.44 -4.12 3.48
CA GLN A 23 -9.52 -3.19 2.83
C GLN A 23 -10.23 -2.12 2.00
N ILE A 24 -11.52 -2.31 1.68
CA ILE A 24 -12.25 -1.40 0.78
C ILE A 24 -12.27 0.05 1.26
N GLY A 25 -12.20 0.28 2.58
CA GLY A 25 -12.15 1.62 3.17
C GLY A 25 -10.78 2.31 3.16
N ALA A 26 -9.70 1.62 2.74
CA ALA A 26 -8.33 2.12 2.89
C ALA A 26 -8.07 3.47 2.20
N SER A 27 -8.61 3.67 1.00
CA SER A 27 -8.44 4.89 0.20
C SER A 27 -9.64 5.85 0.26
N PHE A 28 -10.60 5.65 1.18
CA PHE A 28 -11.75 6.56 1.30
C PHE A 28 -11.32 7.98 1.66
N TRP A 29 -10.36 8.12 2.57
CA TRP A 29 -9.82 9.42 2.91
C TRP A 29 -9.19 10.14 1.69
N PRO A 30 -8.17 9.61 0.98
CA PRO A 30 -7.61 10.30 -0.16
C PRO A 30 -8.59 10.48 -1.32
N ALA A 31 -9.60 9.62 -1.47
CA ALA A 31 -10.64 9.78 -2.47
C ALA A 31 -11.51 11.03 -2.21
N LEU A 32 -11.81 11.31 -0.96
CA LEU A 32 -12.67 12.40 -0.52
C LEU A 32 -11.89 13.66 -0.08
N LEU A 33 -10.56 13.60 -0.16
CA LEU A 33 -9.66 14.62 0.39
C LEU A 33 -9.94 16.05 -0.09
N PRO A 34 -10.26 16.34 -1.37
CA PRO A 34 -10.58 17.72 -1.78
C PRO A 34 -11.74 18.34 -0.99
N GLY A 35 -12.82 17.57 -0.83
CA GLY A 35 -13.99 18.00 -0.06
C GLY A 35 -13.70 18.14 1.44
N MET A 36 -12.89 17.23 2.00
CA MET A 36 -12.52 17.25 3.42
C MET A 36 -11.61 18.42 3.76
N ILE A 37 -10.64 18.76 2.90
CA ILE A 37 -9.80 19.96 3.05
C ILE A 37 -10.69 21.23 3.11
N ALA A 38 -11.64 21.33 2.20
CA ALA A 38 -12.56 22.48 2.15
C ALA A 38 -13.49 22.51 3.37
N LEU A 39 -14.07 21.37 3.76
CA LEU A 39 -15.04 21.26 4.85
C LEU A 39 -14.41 21.60 6.22
N TRP A 40 -13.21 21.11 6.48
CA TRP A 40 -12.53 21.27 7.78
C TRP A 40 -11.47 22.37 7.77
N GLN A 41 -11.33 23.10 6.67
CA GLN A 41 -10.34 24.17 6.50
C GLN A 41 -8.91 23.71 6.82
N LEU A 42 -8.57 22.48 6.40
CA LEU A 42 -7.27 21.88 6.68
C LEU A 42 -6.18 22.54 5.84
N SER A 43 -5.00 22.72 6.44
CA SER A 43 -3.77 22.93 5.70
C SER A 43 -3.40 21.66 4.89
N ASN A 44 -2.57 21.82 3.87
CA ASN A 44 -2.10 20.66 3.11
C ASN A 44 -1.22 19.76 3.99
N SER A 45 -0.47 20.30 4.93
CA SER A 45 0.32 19.53 5.91
C SER A 45 -0.58 18.68 6.80
N GLU A 46 -1.66 19.22 7.35
CA GLU A 46 -2.62 18.45 8.14
C GLU A 46 -3.28 17.33 7.33
N ALA A 47 -3.69 17.63 6.10
CA ALA A 47 -4.23 16.63 5.17
C ALA A 47 -3.22 15.50 4.86
N GLY A 48 -1.94 15.89 4.68
CA GLY A 48 -0.82 14.97 4.54
C GLY A 48 -0.62 14.09 5.77
N TRP A 49 -0.67 14.65 6.99
CA TRP A 49 -0.57 13.92 8.24
C TRP A 49 -1.70 12.88 8.41
N ILE A 50 -2.95 13.25 8.16
CA ILE A 50 -4.09 12.32 8.25
C ILE A 50 -3.95 11.18 7.23
N THR A 51 -3.39 11.46 6.04
CA THR A 51 -3.09 10.42 5.05
C THR A 51 -1.94 9.52 5.50
N ALA A 52 -0.88 10.11 6.01
CA ALA A 52 0.36 9.44 6.39
C ALA A 52 0.22 8.55 7.63
N ILE A 53 -0.52 9.00 8.66
CA ILE A 53 -0.60 8.32 9.96
C ILE A 53 -1.12 6.88 9.85
N PHE A 54 -1.95 6.59 8.86
CA PHE A 54 -2.41 5.24 8.57
C PHE A 54 -1.23 4.28 8.33
N PHE A 55 -0.26 4.70 7.52
CA PHE A 55 0.95 3.92 7.21
C PHE A 55 1.94 3.93 8.39
N GLY A 56 2.07 5.05 9.09
CA GLY A 56 2.91 5.16 10.29
C GLY A 56 2.43 4.25 11.42
N ALA A 57 1.13 4.22 11.69
CA ALA A 57 0.52 3.34 12.68
C ALA A 57 0.69 1.85 12.30
N TYR A 58 0.52 1.52 11.03
CA TYR A 58 0.80 0.19 10.51
C TYR A 58 2.27 -0.20 10.74
N MET A 59 3.22 0.65 10.34
CA MET A 59 4.65 0.40 10.43
C MET A 59 5.09 0.05 11.86
N VAL A 60 4.57 0.76 12.85
CA VAL A 60 4.89 0.53 14.27
C VAL A 60 4.19 -0.71 14.82
N SER A 61 2.98 -1.00 14.35
CA SER A 61 2.13 -2.05 14.91
C SER A 61 2.41 -3.44 14.31
N VAL A 62 2.85 -3.51 13.07
CA VAL A 62 3.05 -4.80 12.38
C VAL A 62 4.04 -5.72 13.08
N PRO A 63 5.22 -5.26 13.57
CA PRO A 63 6.14 -6.15 14.25
C PRO A 63 5.54 -6.76 15.53
N VAL A 64 4.73 -5.97 16.24
CA VAL A 64 4.06 -6.41 17.46
C VAL A 64 2.97 -7.44 17.15
N LEU A 65 2.02 -7.08 16.27
CA LEU A 65 0.87 -7.93 15.97
C LEU A 65 1.25 -9.24 15.28
N VAL A 66 2.24 -9.22 14.39
CA VAL A 66 2.74 -10.44 13.74
C VAL A 66 3.45 -11.34 14.76
N THR A 67 4.28 -10.79 15.66
CA THR A 67 4.94 -11.59 16.71
C THR A 67 3.93 -12.18 17.71
N LEU A 68 2.84 -11.48 17.99
CA LEU A 68 1.78 -12.01 18.85
C LEU A 68 1.13 -13.27 18.28
N THR A 69 1.13 -13.47 16.96
CA THR A 69 0.61 -14.71 16.33
C THR A 69 1.44 -15.96 16.64
N ASP A 70 2.68 -15.80 17.16
CA ASP A 70 3.48 -16.92 17.63
C ASP A 70 3.06 -17.40 19.05
N ARG A 71 2.36 -16.54 19.80
CA ARG A 71 1.90 -16.81 21.16
C ARG A 71 0.38 -17.02 21.26
N PHE A 72 -0.37 -16.38 20.41
CA PHE A 72 -1.84 -16.41 20.37
C PHE A 72 -2.33 -17.00 19.05
N ASP A 73 -3.54 -17.53 19.04
CA ASP A 73 -4.17 -18.01 17.80
C ASP A 73 -4.24 -16.89 16.75
N THR A 74 -3.68 -17.16 15.57
CA THR A 74 -3.60 -16.22 14.45
C THR A 74 -4.96 -15.63 14.09
N ARG A 75 -6.04 -16.47 14.17
CA ARG A 75 -7.41 -16.02 13.94
C ARG A 75 -7.85 -14.96 14.93
N THR A 76 -7.47 -15.09 16.20
CA THR A 76 -7.80 -14.11 17.24
C THR A 76 -7.15 -12.76 16.96
N ILE A 77 -5.86 -12.75 16.61
CA ILE A 77 -5.13 -11.52 16.25
C ILE A 77 -5.75 -10.87 14.99
N TYR A 78 -6.10 -11.67 13.98
CA TYR A 78 -6.79 -11.19 12.78
C TYR A 78 -8.13 -10.52 13.13
N LEU A 79 -8.97 -11.15 13.95
CA LEU A 79 -10.27 -10.61 14.36
C LEU A 79 -10.12 -9.33 15.19
N ILE A 80 -9.11 -9.21 16.04
CA ILE A 80 -8.77 -7.96 16.74
C ILE A 80 -8.39 -6.87 15.73
N GLY A 81 -7.55 -7.19 14.74
CA GLY A 81 -7.18 -6.25 13.67
C GLY A 81 -8.40 -5.74 12.89
N VAL A 82 -9.30 -6.65 12.51
CA VAL A 82 -10.56 -6.26 11.83
C VAL A 82 -11.44 -5.40 12.75
N ALA A 83 -11.57 -5.73 14.03
CA ALA A 83 -12.36 -4.94 14.99
C ALA A 83 -11.79 -3.52 15.15
N LEU A 84 -10.46 -3.36 15.18
CA LEU A 84 -9.82 -2.05 15.20
C LEU A 84 -10.08 -1.26 13.89
N THR A 85 -10.09 -1.94 12.74
CA THR A 85 -10.45 -1.33 11.45
C THR A 85 -11.91 -0.86 11.45
N VAL A 86 -12.85 -1.69 11.93
CA VAL A 86 -14.26 -1.32 12.11
C VAL A 86 -14.37 -0.08 13.00
N SER A 87 -13.72 -0.13 14.17
CA SER A 87 -13.74 0.99 15.13
C SER A 87 -13.17 2.27 14.54
N GLY A 88 -12.06 2.19 13.80
CA GLY A 88 -11.45 3.34 13.15
C GLY A 88 -12.37 4.00 12.12
N HIS A 89 -12.99 3.21 11.23
CA HIS A 89 -13.94 3.74 10.26
C HIS A 89 -15.24 4.26 10.91
N LEU A 90 -15.76 3.57 11.93
CA LEU A 90 -16.94 3.99 12.65
C LEU A 90 -16.71 5.31 13.39
N LEU A 91 -15.60 5.42 14.12
CA LEU A 91 -15.20 6.67 14.77
C LEU A 91 -15.02 7.80 13.76
N PHE A 92 -14.37 7.52 12.62
CA PHE A 92 -14.25 8.51 11.55
C PHE A 92 -15.64 9.01 11.09
N SER A 93 -16.59 8.10 10.87
CA SER A 93 -17.95 8.47 10.45
C SER A 93 -18.72 9.29 11.48
N ILE A 94 -18.59 8.97 12.78
CA ILE A 94 -19.45 9.53 13.84
C ILE A 94 -18.84 10.77 14.45
N ILE A 95 -17.55 10.77 14.79
CA ILE A 95 -16.93 11.80 15.61
C ILE A 95 -15.93 12.68 14.87
N ALA A 96 -15.50 12.31 13.63
CA ALA A 96 -14.52 13.14 12.94
C ALA A 96 -15.14 14.49 12.54
N ASP A 97 -14.49 15.56 12.99
CA ASP A 97 -14.91 16.95 12.80
C ASP A 97 -13.73 17.89 12.48
N GLY A 98 -12.52 17.34 12.36
CA GLY A 98 -11.30 18.08 12.07
C GLY A 98 -10.05 17.22 12.14
N PHE A 99 -8.90 17.89 12.22
CA PHE A 99 -7.56 17.27 12.15
C PHE A 99 -7.36 16.16 13.18
N TRP A 100 -7.53 16.45 14.47
CA TRP A 100 -7.16 15.51 15.54
C TRP A 100 -8.04 14.27 15.60
N SER A 101 -9.35 14.44 15.45
CA SER A 101 -10.31 13.33 15.45
C SER A 101 -10.12 12.42 14.23
N ALA A 102 -9.87 13.00 13.05
CA ALA A 102 -9.56 12.25 11.84
C ALA A 102 -8.20 11.53 11.94
N LEU A 103 -7.17 12.20 12.47
CA LEU A 103 -5.84 11.62 12.70
C LEU A 103 -5.92 10.39 13.59
N PHE A 104 -6.63 10.49 14.72
CA PHE A 104 -6.81 9.38 15.65
C PHE A 104 -7.54 8.19 15.00
N ALA A 105 -8.67 8.44 14.32
CA ALA A 105 -9.44 7.41 13.66
C ALA A 105 -8.65 6.71 12.54
N ARG A 106 -7.84 7.47 11.79
CA ARG A 106 -6.94 6.93 10.76
C ARG A 106 -5.79 6.12 11.34
N ALA A 107 -5.20 6.57 12.46
CA ALA A 107 -4.19 5.79 13.18
C ALA A 107 -4.75 4.44 13.63
N LEU A 108 -5.94 4.44 14.23
CA LEU A 108 -6.61 3.22 14.67
C LEU A 108 -6.87 2.25 13.50
N THR A 109 -7.32 2.77 12.35
CA THR A 109 -7.49 1.97 11.12
C THR A 109 -6.15 1.39 10.65
N GLY A 110 -5.06 2.14 10.74
CA GLY A 110 -3.70 1.69 10.40
C GLY A 110 -3.20 0.55 11.29
N VAL A 111 -3.44 0.64 12.62
CA VAL A 111 -3.18 -0.47 13.56
C VAL A 111 -4.02 -1.69 13.19
N GLY A 112 -5.30 -1.49 12.89
CA GLY A 112 -6.19 -2.56 12.44
C GLY A 112 -5.67 -3.26 11.19
N TRP A 113 -5.20 -2.50 10.22
CA TRP A 113 -4.62 -3.06 8.99
C TRP A 113 -3.36 -3.90 9.23
N ALA A 114 -2.52 -3.51 10.18
CA ALA A 114 -1.37 -4.32 10.60
C ALA A 114 -1.81 -5.70 11.13
N GLY A 115 -2.96 -5.76 11.78
CA GLY A 115 -3.56 -7.00 12.27
C GLY A 115 -4.32 -7.82 11.23
N THR A 116 -4.43 -7.37 9.98
CA THR A 116 -5.20 -8.09 8.94
C THR A 116 -4.35 -8.53 7.75
N TYR A 117 -3.43 -7.73 7.27
CA TYR A 117 -2.65 -8.03 6.07
C TYR A 117 -1.70 -9.22 6.28
N MET A 118 -0.68 -9.04 7.13
CA MET A 118 0.33 -10.10 7.35
C MET A 118 -0.23 -11.26 8.17
N THR A 119 -1.12 -10.99 9.10
CA THR A 119 -1.80 -12.03 9.87
C THR A 119 -2.78 -12.82 9.02
N GLY A 120 -3.43 -12.22 8.01
CA GLY A 120 -4.25 -12.92 7.03
C GLY A 120 -3.43 -13.91 6.19
N LEU A 121 -2.23 -13.50 5.76
CA LEU A 121 -1.30 -14.38 5.06
C LEU A 121 -0.83 -15.54 5.96
N LYS A 122 -0.54 -15.26 7.24
CA LYS A 122 -0.19 -16.30 8.22
C LYS A 122 -1.37 -17.22 8.50
N LEU A 123 -2.58 -16.70 8.58
CA LEU A 123 -3.79 -17.48 8.74
C LEU A 123 -3.98 -18.51 7.61
N LEU A 124 -3.60 -18.13 6.38
CA LEU A 124 -3.56 -19.06 5.24
C LEU A 124 -2.41 -20.07 5.38
N ALA A 125 -1.22 -19.62 5.74
CA ALA A 125 -0.05 -20.47 5.90
C ALA A 125 -0.21 -21.55 6.99
N ASP A 126 -1.02 -21.27 8.02
CA ASP A 126 -1.35 -22.22 9.08
C ASP A 126 -2.32 -23.32 8.62
N GLN A 127 -2.96 -23.21 7.43
CA GLN A 127 -4.00 -24.12 6.92
C GLN A 127 -3.68 -24.74 5.56
N VAL A 128 -2.75 -24.16 4.82
CA VAL A 128 -2.52 -24.49 3.41
C VAL A 128 -1.03 -24.65 3.13
N GLU A 129 -0.68 -25.69 2.39
CA GLU A 129 0.70 -26.01 2.05
C GLU A 129 0.94 -26.18 0.53
N GLY A 130 2.19 -26.25 0.13
CA GLY A 130 2.63 -26.60 -1.23
C GLY A 130 2.15 -25.62 -2.30
N LYS A 131 1.69 -26.14 -3.44
CA LYS A 131 1.26 -25.34 -4.59
C LYS A 131 0.05 -24.44 -4.28
N LEU A 132 -0.85 -24.91 -3.39
CA LEU A 132 -2.02 -24.13 -3.01
C LEU A 132 -1.63 -22.92 -2.18
N MET A 133 -0.62 -23.01 -1.30
CA MET A 133 -0.10 -21.85 -0.55
C MET A 133 0.46 -20.76 -1.48
N SER A 134 1.18 -21.14 -2.54
CA SER A 134 1.66 -20.17 -3.53
C SER A 134 0.50 -19.43 -4.22
N ARG A 135 -0.58 -20.14 -4.60
CA ARG A 135 -1.79 -19.53 -5.16
C ARG A 135 -2.54 -18.67 -4.14
N ALA A 136 -2.60 -19.11 -2.90
CA ALA A 136 -3.22 -18.36 -1.80
C ALA A 136 -2.49 -17.04 -1.53
N THR A 137 -1.16 -17.04 -1.53
CA THR A 137 -0.34 -15.83 -1.39
C THR A 137 -0.60 -14.84 -2.53
N ALA A 138 -0.63 -15.33 -3.78
CA ALA A 138 -0.91 -14.50 -4.94
C ALA A 138 -2.35 -13.94 -4.91
N GLY A 139 -3.35 -14.76 -4.56
CA GLY A 139 -4.73 -14.35 -4.41
C GLY A 139 -4.92 -13.30 -3.31
N HIS A 140 -4.25 -13.50 -2.16
CA HIS A 140 -4.29 -12.55 -1.05
C HIS A 140 -3.68 -11.19 -1.44
N ALA A 141 -2.53 -11.18 -2.12
CA ALA A 141 -1.92 -9.96 -2.64
C ALA A 141 -2.81 -9.26 -3.69
N ALA A 142 -3.42 -10.02 -4.60
CA ALA A 142 -4.36 -9.50 -5.59
C ALA A 142 -5.61 -8.88 -4.93
N SER A 143 -6.13 -9.49 -3.86
CA SER A 143 -7.27 -8.96 -3.09
C SER A 143 -6.98 -7.56 -2.57
N ILE A 144 -5.77 -7.29 -2.10
CA ILE A 144 -5.34 -5.98 -1.60
C ILE A 144 -5.24 -4.97 -2.75
N GLY A 145 -4.63 -5.36 -3.87
CA GLY A 145 -4.49 -4.50 -5.04
C GLY A 145 -5.85 -4.06 -5.59
N ILE A 146 -6.75 -5.02 -5.78
CA ILE A 146 -8.10 -4.80 -6.32
C ILE A 146 -8.94 -3.95 -5.35
N SER A 147 -8.99 -4.32 -4.06
CA SER A 147 -9.78 -3.57 -3.08
C SER A 147 -9.25 -2.15 -2.88
N GLY A 148 -7.93 -1.98 -2.85
CA GLY A 148 -7.30 -0.66 -2.76
C GLY A 148 -7.60 0.22 -3.97
N ALA A 149 -7.71 -0.34 -5.17
CA ALA A 149 -8.11 0.37 -6.38
C ALA A 149 -9.60 0.74 -6.34
N LEU A 150 -10.49 -0.23 -6.11
CA LEU A 150 -11.94 -0.03 -6.06
C LEU A 150 -12.36 0.91 -4.91
N SER A 151 -11.54 1.02 -3.87
CA SER A 151 -11.75 1.90 -2.73
C SER A 151 -12.04 3.34 -3.14
N PHE A 152 -11.36 3.89 -4.16
CA PHE A 152 -11.61 5.25 -4.65
C PHE A 152 -13.00 5.40 -5.26
N ALA A 153 -13.38 4.49 -6.16
CA ALA A 153 -14.69 4.50 -6.80
C ALA A 153 -15.84 4.30 -5.79
N CYS A 154 -15.66 3.38 -4.84
CA CYS A 154 -16.67 3.13 -3.79
C CYS A 154 -16.85 4.36 -2.90
N ALA A 155 -15.76 5.02 -2.49
CA ALA A 155 -15.83 6.23 -1.69
C ALA A 155 -16.58 7.36 -2.42
N ASP A 156 -16.22 7.61 -3.68
CA ASP A 156 -16.84 8.63 -4.52
C ASP A 156 -18.34 8.38 -4.71
N LEU A 157 -18.69 7.15 -5.11
CA LEU A 157 -20.09 6.76 -5.33
C LEU A 157 -20.94 6.94 -4.06
N ILE A 158 -20.48 6.41 -2.93
CA ILE A 158 -21.27 6.47 -1.69
C ILE A 158 -21.33 7.91 -1.17
N ALA A 159 -20.24 8.66 -1.24
CA ALA A 159 -20.22 10.04 -0.78
C ALA A 159 -21.12 10.94 -1.62
N ASN A 160 -21.20 10.74 -2.94
CA ASN A 160 -22.10 11.48 -3.82
C ASN A 160 -23.59 11.15 -3.56
N LEU A 161 -23.89 9.91 -3.16
CA LEU A 161 -25.27 9.48 -2.87
C LEU A 161 -25.76 9.85 -1.47
N ALA A 162 -24.89 9.75 -0.46
CA ALA A 162 -25.29 9.81 0.95
C ALA A 162 -24.32 10.59 1.86
N GLY A 163 -23.32 11.25 1.27
CA GLY A 163 -22.33 12.05 1.98
C GLY A 163 -21.15 11.24 2.53
N TRP A 164 -20.09 11.96 2.90
CA TRP A 164 -18.82 11.36 3.34
C TRP A 164 -18.95 10.50 4.60
N ARG A 165 -19.84 10.86 5.54
CA ARG A 165 -20.08 10.05 6.75
C ARG A 165 -20.63 8.67 6.40
N ALA A 166 -21.56 8.60 5.45
CA ALA A 166 -22.11 7.33 4.97
C ALA A 166 -21.05 6.48 4.28
N ALA A 167 -20.09 7.08 3.56
CA ALA A 167 -18.98 6.34 2.99
C ALA A 167 -18.15 5.64 4.08
N PHE A 168 -17.73 6.34 5.13
CA PHE A 168 -16.98 5.72 6.22
C PHE A 168 -17.81 4.72 7.03
N LEU A 169 -19.12 4.94 7.18
CA LEU A 169 -20.03 3.95 7.80
C LEU A 169 -20.11 2.67 6.94
N ALA A 170 -20.19 2.80 5.64
CA ALA A 170 -20.17 1.67 4.71
C ALA A 170 -18.84 0.91 4.77
N ALA A 171 -17.70 1.61 4.92
CA ALA A 171 -16.40 0.98 5.15
C ALA A 171 -16.36 0.20 6.48
N ALA A 172 -16.93 0.75 7.55
CA ALA A 172 -17.07 0.06 8.83
C ALA A 172 -17.96 -1.18 8.71
N ALA A 173 -19.11 -1.08 8.03
CA ALA A 173 -20.02 -2.21 7.79
C ALA A 173 -19.37 -3.30 6.95
N SER A 174 -18.61 -2.93 5.91
CA SER A 174 -17.84 -3.86 5.09
C SER A 174 -16.80 -4.61 5.92
N ALA A 175 -16.01 -3.91 6.75
CA ALA A 175 -15.05 -4.53 7.64
C ALA A 175 -15.73 -5.42 8.69
N ALA A 176 -16.90 -5.02 9.23
CA ALA A 176 -17.70 -5.84 10.14
C ALA A 176 -18.20 -7.14 9.47
N LEU A 177 -18.56 -7.08 8.19
CA LEU A 177 -18.89 -8.28 7.42
C LEU A 177 -17.68 -9.23 7.29
N ALA A 178 -16.48 -8.70 7.04
CA ALA A 178 -15.26 -9.50 7.06
C ALA A 178 -15.02 -10.17 8.43
N TRP A 179 -15.26 -9.43 9.51
CA TRP A 179 -15.18 -9.98 10.87
C TRP A 179 -16.14 -11.15 11.06
N LEU A 180 -17.40 -11.00 10.68
CA LEU A 180 -18.42 -12.05 10.77
C LEU A 180 -18.06 -13.27 9.93
N LEU A 181 -17.61 -13.06 8.68
CA LEU A 181 -17.20 -14.15 7.79
C LEU A 181 -16.10 -15.00 8.42
N VAL A 182 -15.04 -14.38 8.94
CA VAL A 182 -13.92 -15.09 9.55
C VAL A 182 -14.32 -15.67 10.92
N ALA A 183 -15.11 -14.94 11.72
CA ALA A 183 -15.56 -15.41 13.03
C ALA A 183 -16.50 -16.63 12.96
N LEU A 184 -17.29 -16.75 11.90
CA LEU A 184 -18.26 -17.84 11.76
C LEU A 184 -17.72 -19.02 10.96
N ALA A 185 -16.94 -18.74 9.90
CA ALA A 185 -16.57 -19.76 8.92
C ALA A 185 -15.13 -20.26 9.07
N PHE A 186 -14.19 -19.45 9.59
CA PHE A 186 -12.82 -19.89 9.77
C PHE A 186 -12.63 -20.71 11.05
N PRO A 187 -12.02 -21.91 10.99
CA PRO A 187 -11.86 -22.77 12.16
C PRO A 187 -10.90 -22.14 13.19
N ARG A 188 -11.19 -22.39 14.47
CA ARG A 188 -10.21 -22.12 15.53
C ARG A 188 -9.11 -23.17 15.44
N HIS A 189 -7.87 -22.73 15.40
CA HIS A 189 -6.74 -23.66 15.43
C HIS A 189 -6.39 -23.96 16.90
N SER A 190 -6.41 -25.26 17.26
CA SER A 190 -5.78 -25.68 18.50
C SER A 190 -4.25 -25.52 18.29
N ARG A 191 -3.61 -24.83 19.24
CA ARG A 191 -2.18 -24.55 19.29
C ARG A 191 -1.36 -25.68 18.64
N ALA A 192 -0.85 -25.46 17.43
CA ALA A 192 0.34 -26.19 17.00
C ALA A 192 1.46 -25.86 17.99
N LYS A 193 2.15 -26.92 18.47
CA LYS A 193 3.29 -26.77 19.37
C LYS A 193 4.21 -25.68 18.80
N ALA A 194 4.38 -24.57 19.55
CA ALA A 194 5.25 -23.49 19.12
C ALA A 194 6.58 -24.09 18.69
N PRO A 195 7.11 -23.75 17.50
CA PRO A 195 8.46 -24.14 17.17
C PRO A 195 9.37 -23.70 18.30
N GLU A 196 10.34 -24.52 18.68
CA GLU A 196 11.32 -24.13 19.68
C GLU A 196 11.87 -22.74 19.33
N PRO A 197 11.94 -21.82 20.31
CA PRO A 197 12.38 -20.45 20.03
C PRO A 197 13.75 -20.55 19.34
N SER A 198 13.83 -20.06 18.11
CA SER A 198 15.11 -20.00 17.41
C SER A 198 16.10 -19.28 18.34
N ARG A 199 17.29 -19.83 18.55
CA ARG A 199 18.35 -19.27 19.43
C ARG A 199 18.80 -17.86 19.00
N HIS A 200 18.22 -17.31 17.95
CA HIS A 200 18.47 -15.95 17.47
C HIS A 200 17.47 -14.97 18.09
N ALA A 201 17.97 -13.88 18.67
CA ALA A 201 17.13 -12.81 19.19
C ALA A 201 16.16 -12.36 18.08
N LEU A 202 14.85 -12.45 18.35
CA LEU A 202 13.75 -12.16 17.40
C LEU A 202 13.86 -10.78 16.75
N PHE A 203 14.53 -9.83 17.41
CA PHE A 203 14.69 -8.45 16.96
C PHE A 203 16.15 -8.08 16.60
N ASP A 204 17.04 -9.06 16.38
CA ASP A 204 18.39 -8.75 15.90
C ASP A 204 18.40 -8.56 14.38
N PHE A 205 18.17 -7.32 13.95
CA PHE A 205 18.20 -6.90 12.56
C PHE A 205 19.61 -6.50 12.05
N ARG A 206 20.64 -6.48 12.90
CA ARG A 206 22.00 -6.08 12.54
C ARG A 206 22.55 -6.83 11.32
N PRO A 207 22.38 -8.17 11.19
CA PRO A 207 22.85 -8.90 10.01
C PRO A 207 22.12 -8.52 8.73
N VAL A 208 20.85 -8.08 8.83
CA VAL A 208 20.08 -7.61 7.68
C VAL A 208 20.65 -6.28 7.18
N PHE A 209 20.92 -5.34 8.08
CA PHE A 209 21.52 -4.04 7.72
C PHE A 209 22.92 -4.18 7.11
N ARG A 210 23.66 -5.25 7.42
CA ARG A 210 24.95 -5.56 6.82
C ARG A 210 24.83 -6.24 5.44
N ASN A 211 23.68 -6.77 5.08
CA ASN A 211 23.47 -7.38 3.77
C ASN A 211 23.20 -6.28 2.72
N ARG A 212 24.25 -5.89 2.01
CA ARG A 212 24.21 -4.82 1.02
C ARG A 212 23.16 -5.03 -0.06
N SER A 213 22.99 -6.26 -0.57
CA SER A 213 21.99 -6.56 -1.60
C SER A 213 20.56 -6.44 -1.08
N ALA A 214 20.26 -7.04 0.08
CA ALA A 214 18.95 -6.96 0.69
C ALA A 214 18.59 -5.50 1.02
N MET A 215 19.54 -4.72 1.54
CA MET A 215 19.34 -3.30 1.86
C MET A 215 19.17 -2.44 0.60
N ALA A 216 19.86 -2.74 -0.50
CA ALA A 216 19.65 -2.03 -1.77
C ALA A 216 18.19 -2.16 -2.23
N TYR A 217 17.65 -3.38 -2.24
CA TYR A 217 16.26 -3.63 -2.57
C TYR A 217 15.28 -2.97 -1.57
N ALA A 218 15.57 -3.07 -0.28
CA ALA A 218 14.68 -2.53 0.77
C ALA A 218 14.64 -0.99 0.80
N LEU A 219 15.78 -0.31 0.62
CA LEU A 219 15.84 1.15 0.54
C LEU A 219 15.19 1.68 -0.74
N THR A 220 15.39 1.00 -1.87
CA THR A 220 14.69 1.35 -3.11
C THR A 220 13.19 1.15 -2.98
N TYR A 221 12.75 0.09 -2.28
CA TYR A 221 11.33 -0.13 -1.98
C TYR A 221 10.75 0.95 -1.06
N CYS A 222 11.53 1.49 -0.12
CA CYS A 222 11.11 2.64 0.68
C CYS A 222 10.76 3.85 -0.20
N ILE A 223 11.61 4.18 -1.18
CA ILE A 223 11.33 5.30 -2.09
C ILE A 223 10.22 4.95 -3.09
N HIS A 224 10.15 3.71 -3.59
CA HIS A 224 9.03 3.23 -4.39
C HIS A 224 7.68 3.46 -3.67
N THR A 225 7.58 3.08 -2.41
CA THR A 225 6.35 3.26 -1.62
C THR A 225 6.10 4.71 -1.24
N PHE A 226 7.16 5.52 -1.03
CA PHE A 226 7.07 6.97 -0.90
C PHE A 226 6.39 7.59 -2.13
N GLU A 227 6.89 7.29 -3.31
CA GLU A 227 6.36 7.76 -4.59
C GLU A 227 4.91 7.30 -4.80
N PHE A 228 4.67 6.00 -4.63
CA PHE A 228 3.34 5.39 -4.82
C PHE A 228 2.27 6.01 -3.91
N HIS A 229 2.59 6.21 -2.63
CA HIS A 229 1.61 6.77 -1.69
C HIS A 229 1.52 8.29 -1.75
N ALA A 230 2.56 9.00 -2.19
CA ALA A 230 2.47 10.41 -2.56
C ALA A 230 1.43 10.62 -3.67
N VAL A 231 1.52 9.82 -4.75
CA VAL A 231 0.58 9.88 -5.88
C VAL A 231 -0.82 9.46 -5.45
N ARG A 232 -0.98 8.36 -4.74
CA ARG A 232 -2.30 7.90 -4.29
C ARG A 232 -2.94 8.80 -3.24
N GLY A 233 -2.13 9.42 -2.39
CA GLY A 233 -2.60 10.34 -1.36
C GLY A 233 -3.09 11.67 -1.90
N TRP A 234 -2.42 12.17 -2.93
CA TRP A 234 -2.67 13.51 -3.46
C TRP A 234 -3.22 13.55 -4.89
N GLY A 235 -3.26 12.43 -5.60
CA GLY A 235 -3.66 12.39 -7.00
C GLY A 235 -5.09 12.89 -7.25
N VAL A 236 -6.04 12.60 -6.35
CA VAL A 236 -7.40 13.13 -6.45
C VAL A 236 -7.41 14.66 -6.27
N VAL A 237 -6.64 15.20 -5.31
CA VAL A 237 -6.52 16.64 -5.07
C VAL A 237 -5.85 17.33 -6.26
N PHE A 238 -4.79 16.72 -6.83
CA PHE A 238 -4.12 17.23 -8.01
C PHE A 238 -5.06 17.29 -9.22
N LEU A 239 -5.75 16.20 -9.52
CA LEU A 239 -6.70 16.17 -10.65
C LEU A 239 -7.89 17.12 -10.43
N ALA A 240 -8.39 17.26 -9.20
CA ALA A 240 -9.43 18.23 -8.88
C ALA A 240 -8.93 19.68 -9.07
N PHE A 241 -7.67 19.96 -8.70
CA PHE A 241 -7.03 21.25 -8.99
C PHE A 241 -6.95 21.50 -10.51
N VAL A 242 -6.45 20.54 -11.29
CA VAL A 242 -6.36 20.70 -12.76
C VAL A 242 -7.73 20.89 -13.38
N ALA A 243 -8.74 20.13 -12.92
CA ALA A 243 -10.12 20.25 -13.37
C ALA A 243 -10.65 21.66 -13.16
N SER A 244 -10.45 22.23 -11.98
CA SER A 244 -10.89 23.60 -11.68
C SER A 244 -10.15 24.67 -12.47
N ALA A 245 -8.85 24.49 -12.69
CA ALA A 245 -8.01 25.44 -13.41
C ALA A 245 -8.25 25.47 -14.93
N THR A 246 -8.66 24.33 -15.52
CA THR A 246 -8.88 24.20 -16.97
C THR A 246 -10.34 24.40 -17.40
N GLY A 247 -11.25 24.75 -16.46
CA GLY A 247 -12.66 24.97 -16.74
C GLY A 247 -13.40 23.72 -17.23
N GLY A 248 -12.83 22.55 -17.02
CA GLY A 248 -13.32 21.30 -17.52
C GLY A 248 -14.49 20.76 -16.69
N ALA A 249 -15.71 20.98 -17.16
CA ALA A 249 -16.93 20.55 -16.48
C ALA A 249 -17.37 19.11 -16.81
N GLU A 250 -16.92 18.54 -17.93
CA GLU A 250 -17.37 17.21 -18.37
C GLU A 250 -16.16 16.31 -18.67
N PHE A 251 -15.69 15.62 -17.62
CA PHE A 251 -14.61 14.67 -17.79
C PHE A 251 -15.15 13.26 -17.92
N PHE A 252 -14.65 12.56 -18.94
CA PHE A 252 -14.89 11.13 -19.16
C PHE A 252 -14.53 10.29 -17.91
N LEU A 253 -13.59 10.73 -17.07
CA LEU A 253 -13.12 10.03 -15.89
C LEU A 253 -12.94 11.00 -14.72
N SER A 254 -13.75 10.85 -13.65
CA SER A 254 -13.60 11.69 -12.46
C SER A 254 -12.25 11.42 -11.75
N PRO A 255 -11.71 12.35 -10.94
CA PRO A 255 -10.46 12.14 -10.22
C PRO A 255 -10.41 10.84 -9.41
N PRO A 256 -11.44 10.43 -8.62
CA PRO A 256 -11.42 9.13 -7.94
C PRO A 256 -11.44 7.94 -8.88
N LEU A 257 -12.17 8.02 -10.02
CA LEU A 257 -12.17 6.95 -11.02
C LEU A 257 -10.81 6.83 -11.74
N ALA A 258 -10.12 7.94 -11.97
CA ALA A 258 -8.75 7.93 -12.50
C ALA A 258 -7.79 7.20 -11.54
N LEU A 259 -7.91 7.46 -10.21
CA LEU A 259 -7.11 6.74 -9.21
C LEU A 259 -7.53 5.25 -9.06
N THR A 260 -8.79 4.92 -9.31
CA THR A 260 -9.24 3.53 -9.43
C THR A 260 -8.55 2.82 -10.60
N ALA A 261 -8.59 3.43 -11.78
CA ALA A 261 -7.92 2.90 -12.97
C ALA A 261 -6.40 2.76 -12.77
N LEU A 262 -5.76 3.78 -12.17
CA LEU A 262 -4.35 3.74 -11.78
C LEU A 262 -4.06 2.52 -10.89
N GLY A 263 -4.87 2.28 -9.86
CA GLY A 263 -4.67 1.16 -8.93
C GLY A 263 -4.81 -0.21 -9.61
N LEU A 264 -5.74 -0.36 -10.57
CA LEU A 264 -5.88 -1.59 -11.36
C LEU A 264 -4.68 -1.80 -12.30
N ILE A 265 -4.24 -0.76 -12.99
CA ILE A 265 -3.03 -0.78 -13.83
C ILE A 265 -1.82 -1.13 -12.97
N ALA A 266 -1.65 -0.50 -11.80
CA ALA A 266 -0.58 -0.74 -10.86
C ALA A 266 -0.52 -2.22 -10.42
N THR A 267 -1.66 -2.82 -10.14
CA THR A 267 -1.75 -4.24 -9.76
C THR A 267 -1.30 -5.15 -10.91
N ALA A 268 -1.74 -4.89 -12.13
CA ALA A 268 -1.36 -5.65 -13.30
C ALA A 268 0.14 -5.50 -13.64
N THR A 269 0.65 -4.27 -13.64
CA THR A 269 2.05 -3.98 -13.98
C THR A 269 3.03 -4.50 -12.94
N SER A 270 2.66 -4.56 -11.67
CA SER A 270 3.49 -5.18 -10.62
C SER A 270 3.75 -6.67 -10.90
N VAL A 271 2.72 -7.41 -11.31
CA VAL A 271 2.86 -8.83 -11.68
C VAL A 271 3.70 -8.98 -12.96
N MET A 272 3.37 -8.22 -14.00
CA MET A 272 4.10 -8.23 -15.28
C MET A 272 5.57 -7.84 -15.12
N GLY A 273 5.85 -6.89 -14.22
CA GLY A 273 7.19 -6.41 -13.94
C GLY A 273 8.09 -7.46 -13.31
N ASN A 274 7.56 -8.27 -12.40
CA ASN A 274 8.37 -9.36 -11.84
C ASN A 274 8.71 -10.43 -12.89
N GLU A 275 7.78 -10.75 -13.78
CA GLU A 275 8.02 -11.67 -14.90
C GLU A 275 9.06 -11.09 -15.88
N ALA A 276 8.95 -9.79 -16.17
CA ALA A 276 9.94 -9.09 -17.00
C ALA A 276 11.34 -9.05 -16.32
N ALA A 277 11.40 -8.90 -14.99
CA ALA A 277 12.65 -8.94 -14.25
C ALA A 277 13.35 -10.30 -14.36
N ILE A 278 12.59 -11.39 -14.31
CA ILE A 278 13.12 -12.74 -14.51
C ILE A 278 13.70 -12.90 -15.93
N ARG A 279 13.03 -12.34 -16.93
CA ARG A 279 13.42 -12.48 -18.35
C ARG A 279 14.59 -11.59 -18.78
N PHE A 280 14.58 -10.32 -18.34
CA PHE A 280 15.48 -9.27 -18.83
C PHE A 280 16.56 -8.86 -17.82
N GLY A 281 16.49 -9.35 -16.59
CA GLY A 281 17.38 -8.97 -15.48
C GLY A 281 16.71 -7.96 -14.54
N ARG A 282 16.70 -8.31 -13.27
CA ARG A 282 16.02 -7.55 -12.21
C ARG A 282 16.55 -6.14 -12.05
N ARG A 283 17.87 -5.99 -12.04
CA ARG A 283 18.52 -4.66 -11.92
C ARG A 283 18.17 -3.74 -13.06
N ARG A 284 18.14 -4.27 -14.29
CA ARG A 284 17.80 -3.46 -15.49
C ARG A 284 16.35 -3.00 -15.44
N LEU A 285 15.43 -3.91 -15.06
CA LEU A 285 14.02 -3.58 -14.95
C LEU A 285 13.78 -2.49 -13.89
N ILE A 286 14.36 -2.65 -12.70
CA ILE A 286 14.21 -1.66 -11.61
C ILE A 286 14.76 -0.31 -12.04
N ALA A 287 15.95 -0.27 -12.64
CA ALA A 287 16.53 0.98 -13.14
C ALA A 287 15.63 1.64 -14.21
N PHE A 288 15.10 0.86 -15.15
CA PHE A 288 14.16 1.36 -16.16
C PHE A 288 12.88 1.91 -15.51
N ALA A 289 12.28 1.20 -14.56
CA ALA A 289 11.07 1.64 -13.85
C ALA A 289 11.30 2.97 -13.12
N LEU A 290 12.41 3.09 -12.37
CA LEU A 290 12.78 4.32 -11.67
C LEU A 290 13.01 5.50 -12.60
N ILE A 291 13.68 5.30 -13.74
CA ILE A 291 13.90 6.37 -14.75
C ILE A 291 12.56 6.79 -15.35
N ALA A 292 11.76 5.83 -15.80
CA ALA A 292 10.48 6.11 -16.46
C ALA A 292 9.50 6.79 -15.49
N SER A 293 9.42 6.35 -14.23
CA SER A 293 8.56 6.97 -13.22
C SER A 293 9.04 8.39 -12.88
N ALA A 294 10.33 8.63 -12.71
CA ALA A 294 10.87 9.98 -12.46
C ALA A 294 10.58 10.95 -13.62
N ILE A 295 10.70 10.48 -14.87
CA ILE A 295 10.33 11.29 -16.05
C ILE A 295 8.84 11.61 -16.03
N CYS A 296 7.97 10.62 -15.77
CA CYS A 296 6.54 10.84 -15.68
C CYS A 296 6.17 11.82 -14.55
N ALA A 297 6.80 11.72 -13.39
CA ALA A 297 6.62 12.66 -12.29
C ALA A 297 7.00 14.09 -12.70
N GLY A 298 8.16 14.27 -13.29
CA GLY A 298 8.62 15.59 -13.78
C GLY A 298 7.68 16.18 -14.82
N LEU A 299 7.29 15.39 -15.83
CA LEU A 299 6.32 15.82 -16.85
C LEU A 299 4.96 16.15 -16.27
N LEU A 300 4.47 15.36 -15.31
CA LEU A 300 3.19 15.59 -14.65
C LEU A 300 3.20 16.90 -13.84
N GLY A 301 4.29 17.16 -13.11
CA GLY A 301 4.44 18.40 -12.36
C GLY A 301 4.48 19.65 -13.25
N ILE A 302 5.23 19.61 -14.36
CA ILE A 302 5.47 20.77 -15.22
C ILE A 302 4.29 21.02 -16.18
N PHE A 303 3.80 19.98 -16.84
CA PHE A 303 2.83 20.11 -17.94
C PHE A 303 1.40 19.65 -17.54
N GLY A 304 1.28 18.88 -16.46
CA GLY A 304 -0.03 18.38 -16.01
C GLY A 304 -1.08 19.47 -15.80
N PRO A 305 -0.76 20.60 -15.12
CA PRO A 305 -1.73 21.66 -14.88
C PRO A 305 -2.35 22.28 -16.13
N ALA A 306 -1.78 22.08 -17.32
CA ALA A 306 -2.26 22.66 -18.56
C ALA A 306 -3.47 21.91 -19.17
N SER A 307 -3.66 20.63 -18.87
CA SER A 307 -4.74 19.81 -19.45
C SER A 307 -5.12 18.66 -18.54
N TYR A 308 -6.41 18.53 -18.27
CA TYR A 308 -6.94 17.41 -17.48
C TYR A 308 -6.74 16.06 -18.15
N LEU A 309 -7.06 15.96 -19.44
CA LEU A 309 -6.90 14.71 -20.20
C LEU A 309 -5.43 14.26 -20.22
N PHE A 310 -4.51 15.21 -20.45
CA PHE A 310 -3.08 14.92 -20.40
C PHE A 310 -2.65 14.47 -19.01
N SER A 311 -3.12 15.13 -17.95
CA SER A 311 -2.83 14.76 -16.56
C SER A 311 -3.33 13.34 -16.24
N VAL A 312 -4.55 12.99 -16.64
CA VAL A 312 -5.09 11.63 -16.42
C VAL A 312 -4.27 10.61 -17.20
N ALA A 313 -4.03 10.82 -18.50
CA ALA A 313 -3.28 9.87 -19.31
C ALA A 313 -1.86 9.63 -18.77
N LEU A 314 -1.18 10.72 -18.40
CA LEU A 314 0.18 10.65 -17.85
C LEU A 314 0.19 10.03 -16.44
N LEU A 315 -0.81 10.32 -15.62
CA LEU A 315 -0.96 9.72 -14.28
C LEU A 315 -1.18 8.21 -14.35
N LEU A 316 -1.97 7.72 -15.30
CA LEU A 316 -2.17 6.29 -15.53
C LEU A 316 -0.87 5.60 -15.98
N LEU A 317 -0.15 6.20 -16.92
CA LEU A 317 1.16 5.73 -17.38
C LEU A 317 2.18 5.72 -16.23
N TYR A 318 2.21 6.78 -15.45
CA TYR A 318 3.04 6.95 -14.27
C TYR A 318 2.78 5.85 -13.24
N GLY A 319 1.50 5.59 -12.90
CA GLY A 319 1.10 4.52 -11.99
C GLY A 319 1.57 3.14 -12.45
N GLY A 320 1.57 2.89 -13.77
CA GLY A 320 2.14 1.70 -14.38
C GLY A 320 3.64 1.56 -14.12
N PHE A 321 4.41 2.62 -14.38
CA PHE A 321 5.87 2.60 -14.19
C PHE A 321 6.27 2.54 -12.72
N ILE A 322 5.61 3.28 -11.82
CA ILE A 322 5.86 3.17 -10.37
C ILE A 322 5.73 1.70 -9.93
N SER A 323 4.68 1.01 -10.38
CA SER A 323 4.36 -0.33 -9.87
C SER A 323 5.14 -1.45 -10.56
N LEU A 324 5.83 -1.15 -11.65
CA LEU A 324 6.55 -2.13 -12.47
C LEU A 324 7.66 -2.86 -11.69
N ASP A 325 8.30 -2.20 -10.74
CA ASP A 325 9.40 -2.75 -9.94
C ASP A 325 8.95 -3.33 -8.58
N SER A 326 7.72 -3.08 -8.14
CA SER A 326 7.22 -3.41 -6.80
C SER A 326 7.47 -4.87 -6.37
N ALA A 327 6.95 -5.82 -7.16
CA ALA A 327 7.12 -7.24 -6.88
C ALA A 327 8.59 -7.68 -7.05
N SER A 328 9.33 -7.04 -7.97
CA SER A 328 10.76 -7.28 -8.21
C SER A 328 11.62 -6.85 -7.03
N LEU A 329 11.34 -5.72 -6.40
CA LEU A 329 12.02 -5.22 -5.21
C LEU A 329 11.80 -6.15 -4.02
N THR A 330 10.56 -6.60 -3.82
CA THR A 330 10.21 -7.54 -2.74
C THR A 330 10.88 -8.90 -2.94
N ALA A 331 10.82 -9.46 -4.16
CA ALA A 331 11.48 -10.71 -4.49
C ALA A 331 13.01 -10.58 -4.39
N GLY A 332 13.59 -9.46 -4.81
CA GLY A 332 15.02 -9.16 -4.70
C GLY A 332 15.49 -9.13 -3.24
N SER A 333 14.74 -8.48 -2.37
CA SER A 333 15.04 -8.43 -0.93
C SER A 333 14.97 -9.84 -0.30
N ALA A 334 13.88 -10.58 -0.56
CA ALA A 334 13.68 -11.94 -0.04
C ALA A 334 14.72 -12.93 -0.55
N GLY A 335 15.07 -12.85 -1.84
CA GLY A 335 16.02 -13.76 -2.49
C GLY A 335 17.49 -13.48 -2.13
N SER A 336 17.81 -12.24 -1.73
CA SER A 336 19.14 -11.84 -1.24
C SER A 336 19.37 -12.18 0.23
N ALA A 337 18.33 -12.63 0.93
CA ALA A 337 18.41 -12.96 2.35
C ALA A 337 19.08 -14.31 2.60
N ALA A 338 19.91 -14.40 3.65
CA ALA A 338 20.33 -15.70 4.16
C ALA A 338 19.08 -16.51 4.58
N PRO A 339 19.04 -17.85 4.31
CA PRO A 339 17.85 -18.67 4.56
C PRO A 339 17.29 -18.51 5.99
N GLN A 340 18.17 -18.47 6.99
CA GLN A 340 17.82 -18.36 8.42
C GLN A 340 17.37 -16.95 8.81
N ARG A 341 17.56 -15.95 7.95
CA ARG A 341 17.27 -14.52 8.19
C ARG A 341 16.21 -13.95 7.23
N ARG A 342 15.60 -14.78 6.39
CA ARG A 342 14.61 -14.32 5.40
C ARG A 342 13.44 -13.59 6.02
N GLY A 343 12.92 -14.09 7.15
CA GLY A 343 11.84 -13.40 7.87
C GLY A 343 12.25 -12.02 8.40
N ALA A 344 13.43 -11.91 9.02
CA ALA A 344 13.97 -10.63 9.49
C ALA A 344 14.22 -9.65 8.34
N THR A 345 14.70 -10.13 7.18
CA THR A 345 14.92 -9.31 5.99
C THR A 345 13.61 -8.77 5.44
N LEU A 346 12.56 -9.61 5.35
CA LEU A 346 11.23 -9.17 4.92
C LEU A 346 10.58 -8.21 5.91
N ALA A 347 10.84 -8.37 7.22
CA ALA A 347 10.38 -7.42 8.23
C ALA A 347 11.00 -6.04 8.03
N VAL A 348 12.33 -5.95 7.85
CA VAL A 348 13.02 -4.68 7.56
C VAL A 348 12.53 -4.07 6.25
N HIS A 349 12.39 -4.89 5.19
CA HIS A 349 11.84 -4.47 3.90
C HIS A 349 10.44 -3.84 4.05
N SER A 350 9.57 -4.50 4.80
CA SER A 350 8.20 -4.03 5.06
C SER A 350 8.19 -2.75 5.87
N MET A 351 8.98 -2.69 6.95
CA MET A 351 9.07 -1.48 7.78
C MET A 351 9.53 -0.26 6.98
N LEU A 352 10.59 -0.43 6.17
CA LEU A 352 11.08 0.64 5.30
C LEU A 352 10.05 1.01 4.24
N GLY A 353 9.36 0.04 3.65
CA GLY A 353 8.26 0.30 2.72
C GLY A 353 7.16 1.17 3.35
N TYR A 354 6.69 0.82 4.53
CA TYR A 354 5.66 1.63 5.20
C TYR A 354 6.18 2.97 5.73
N ALA A 355 7.48 3.08 6.04
CA ALA A 355 8.11 4.37 6.29
C ALA A 355 8.03 5.29 5.06
N GLY A 356 8.30 4.75 3.86
CA GLY A 356 8.08 5.47 2.60
C GLY A 356 6.63 5.89 2.43
N GLY A 357 5.69 4.96 2.65
CA GLY A 357 4.25 5.24 2.60
C GLY A 357 3.78 6.32 3.57
N PHE A 358 4.40 6.41 4.76
CA PHE A 358 4.17 7.49 5.71
C PHE A 358 4.74 8.82 5.22
N LEU A 359 5.98 8.82 4.74
CA LEU A 359 6.66 10.06 4.34
C LEU A 359 6.09 10.67 3.06
N GLY A 360 5.67 9.86 2.07
CA GLY A 360 5.23 10.36 0.77
C GLY A 360 4.11 11.40 0.84
N PRO A 361 2.94 11.07 1.39
CA PRO A 361 1.84 12.03 1.51
C PRO A 361 2.19 13.24 2.39
N LEU A 362 2.99 13.05 3.42
CA LEU A 362 3.40 14.10 4.35
C LEU A 362 4.30 15.12 3.68
N VAL A 363 5.31 14.67 2.94
CA VAL A 363 6.26 15.57 2.23
C VAL A 363 5.53 16.39 1.16
N VAL A 364 4.62 15.78 0.40
CA VAL A 364 3.82 16.54 -0.58
C VAL A 364 2.97 17.62 0.10
N GLY A 365 2.30 17.29 1.21
CA GLY A 365 1.53 18.27 1.98
C GLY A 365 2.38 19.44 2.46
N TRP A 366 3.56 19.18 3.02
CA TRP A 366 4.50 20.22 3.45
C TRP A 366 4.97 21.10 2.30
N ILE A 367 5.31 20.52 1.15
CA ILE A 367 5.74 21.28 -0.02
C ILE A 367 4.62 22.19 -0.52
N LEU A 368 3.38 21.71 -0.57
CA LEU A 368 2.26 22.54 -1.00
C LEU A 368 2.04 23.74 -0.06
N ASP A 369 2.18 23.57 1.25
CA ASP A 369 2.06 24.68 2.19
C ASP A 369 3.26 25.65 2.10
N LEU A 370 4.49 25.14 2.04
CA LEU A 370 5.70 25.95 1.90
C LEU A 370 5.72 26.75 0.58
N ALA A 371 5.12 26.22 -0.48
CA ALA A 371 5.00 26.86 -1.77
C ALA A 371 3.79 27.81 -1.88
N GLY A 372 3.07 28.08 -0.78
CA GLY A 372 1.96 29.02 -0.74
C GLY A 372 0.61 28.46 -1.17
N GLY A 373 0.43 27.14 -1.12
CA GLY A 373 -0.85 26.48 -1.41
C GLY A 373 -0.88 25.75 -2.76
N LYS A 374 -2.08 25.47 -3.25
CA LYS A 374 -2.29 24.68 -4.47
C LYS A 374 -2.24 25.59 -5.72
N SER A 375 -1.07 25.73 -6.32
CA SER A 375 -0.84 26.40 -7.59
C SER A 375 -0.10 25.47 -8.57
N SER A 376 -0.05 25.81 -9.85
CA SER A 376 0.72 25.03 -10.84
C SER A 376 2.20 24.93 -10.45
N ALA A 377 2.79 26.01 -9.92
CA ALA A 377 4.17 26.03 -9.46
C ALA A 377 4.37 25.14 -8.22
N SER A 378 3.43 25.14 -7.27
CA SER A 378 3.51 24.30 -6.08
C SER A 378 3.39 22.82 -6.42
N TRP A 379 2.52 22.44 -7.35
CA TRP A 379 2.42 21.08 -7.86
C TRP A 379 3.65 20.66 -8.65
N ALA A 380 4.24 21.57 -9.46
CA ALA A 380 5.50 21.29 -10.12
C ALA A 380 6.60 20.99 -9.11
N LEU A 381 6.73 21.80 -8.05
CA LEU A 381 7.70 21.58 -6.99
C LEU A 381 7.47 20.25 -6.26
N ALA A 382 6.22 19.90 -5.95
CA ALA A 382 5.87 18.66 -5.29
C ALA A 382 6.26 17.43 -6.13
N TYR A 383 5.87 17.39 -7.40
CA TYR A 383 6.21 16.26 -8.28
C TYR A 383 7.71 16.20 -8.63
N LEU A 384 8.39 17.33 -8.81
CA LEU A 384 9.82 17.37 -9.00
C LEU A 384 10.59 16.88 -7.76
N THR A 385 10.08 17.15 -6.56
CA THR A 385 10.64 16.59 -5.33
C THR A 385 10.46 15.07 -5.31
N VAL A 386 9.28 14.54 -5.65
CA VAL A 386 9.07 13.10 -5.77
C VAL A 386 10.04 12.50 -6.79
N ALA A 387 10.16 13.09 -7.98
CA ALA A 387 11.11 12.66 -9.01
C ALA A 387 12.56 12.66 -8.51
N SER A 388 12.95 13.66 -7.72
CA SER A 388 14.31 13.76 -7.15
C SER A 388 14.61 12.62 -6.18
N PHE A 389 13.65 12.23 -5.32
CA PHE A 389 13.79 11.06 -4.45
C PHE A 389 13.89 9.76 -5.26
N THR A 390 13.11 9.63 -6.33
CA THR A 390 13.16 8.45 -7.23
C THR A 390 14.52 8.36 -7.93
N LEU A 391 15.07 9.48 -8.41
CA LEU A 391 16.42 9.53 -8.98
C LEU A 391 17.51 9.24 -7.93
N MET A 392 17.34 9.73 -6.70
CA MET A 392 18.23 9.37 -5.59
C MET A 392 18.21 7.86 -5.31
N ALA A 393 17.03 7.23 -5.34
CA ALA A 393 16.93 5.78 -5.22
C ALA A 393 17.67 5.05 -6.34
N LEU A 394 17.56 5.51 -7.58
CA LEU A 394 18.29 4.97 -8.73
C LEU A 394 19.82 5.05 -8.52
N ILE A 395 20.32 6.21 -8.08
CA ILE A 395 21.74 6.41 -7.79
C ILE A 395 22.19 5.45 -6.68
N LEU A 396 21.46 5.41 -5.57
CA LEU A 396 21.75 4.53 -4.43
C LEU A 396 21.75 3.05 -4.84
N PHE A 397 20.71 2.61 -5.56
CA PHE A 397 20.60 1.24 -6.08
C PHE A 397 21.77 0.88 -6.99
N SER A 398 22.16 1.80 -7.88
CA SER A 398 23.27 1.63 -8.80
C SER A 398 24.63 1.57 -8.08
N LEU A 399 24.82 2.37 -7.03
CA LEU A 399 26.05 2.38 -6.21
C LEU A 399 26.14 1.11 -5.33
N MET A 400 25.01 0.65 -4.79
CA MET A 400 24.98 -0.54 -3.97
C MET A 400 25.15 -1.84 -4.77
N ARG A 401 24.85 -1.84 -6.06
CA ARG A 401 25.04 -2.97 -6.98
C ARG A 401 24.51 -4.30 -6.42
N PRO A 402 23.20 -4.42 -6.12
CA PRO A 402 22.67 -5.65 -5.57
C PRO A 402 22.91 -6.83 -6.52
N GLN A 403 23.03 -8.02 -5.94
CA GLN A 403 23.18 -9.25 -6.74
C GLN A 403 21.87 -9.57 -7.46
N GLU A 404 21.95 -10.07 -8.69
CA GLU A 404 20.84 -10.72 -9.37
C GLU A 404 20.48 -12.03 -8.66
N LEU A 405 19.21 -12.42 -8.71
CA LEU A 405 18.77 -13.67 -8.10
C LEU A 405 19.15 -14.86 -8.98
N THR A 406 19.39 -16.00 -8.33
CA THR A 406 19.55 -17.28 -9.05
C THR A 406 18.28 -17.56 -9.86
N GLY A 407 18.43 -17.74 -11.17
CA GLY A 407 17.31 -17.92 -12.11
C GLY A 407 16.90 -16.67 -12.87
N ASP A 408 17.33 -15.46 -12.46
CA ASP A 408 17.22 -14.27 -13.31
C ASP A 408 18.23 -14.36 -14.46
N ARG A 409 17.85 -13.97 -15.68
CA ARG A 409 18.68 -14.15 -16.89
C ARG A 409 20.02 -13.39 -16.82
N GLY A 410 20.11 -12.34 -16.01
CA GLY A 410 21.34 -11.60 -15.73
C GLY A 410 22.31 -12.32 -14.75
N GLY A 411 21.83 -13.35 -14.03
CA GLY A 411 22.64 -14.16 -13.10
C GLY A 411 23.23 -15.44 -13.71
N GLN A 412 22.87 -15.77 -14.94
CA GLN A 412 23.57 -16.83 -15.67
C GLN A 412 24.92 -16.25 -16.18
N LYS A 413 25.99 -16.55 -15.48
CA LYS A 413 27.32 -16.50 -16.10
C LYS A 413 27.31 -17.53 -17.24
N LEU A 414 27.32 -17.05 -18.45
CA LEU A 414 27.76 -17.84 -19.62
C LEU A 414 29.19 -18.32 -19.41
#